data_b72c7f3d2696f3a92617ab98b7c4b1b1
#
_entry.id   b72c7f3d2696f3a92617ab98b7c4b1b1
#
_cell.length_a   1.000
_cell.length_b   1.000
_cell.length_c   1.000
_cell.angle_alpha   90.00
_cell.angle_beta   90.00
_cell.angle_gamma   90.00
#
_symmetry.space_group_name_H-M   'P 1'
#
loop_
_entity.id
_entity.type
_entity.pdbx_description
1 polymer ?
#
loop_
_entity_poly.entity_id
_entity_poly.type
_entity_poly.pdbx_seq_one_letter_code
_entity_poly.pdbx_strand_id
1 'polypeptide(L)'
;MNNKKYKLQAAIGLAVLGGLIGSGSVQAGGFSTPTYGAPGWGRAFGGGSLFKNDPSAAFNNPAAMAFIDRNIAHLTVDYARIKMKYKGNAYDFRGDPATTLPVDGDGNPGDASVPLDGNGGQGGFTAWLPTGFMVMPINDRFAFGLSQVVPMGMRSTWDQNGSKLRDFAVDTKIETVGLTGSLSYKVRDDFAVGGGLIVQRSQGFVSQNLNLTGAAALSPGLGGAIDFPSGVGSNLMRVKVDNTSVGWFTGVVWKPTDRDTLGLNYHAKIKNKMEGHYNIYADATGRGQMTVKLPNLGNKTLVEAAYPGLKLFPDGAKASAELDIPATVGLDWVHVFDDRFTMGASMLWTQWSSFKDLTLKSQGNTIVSIPYKYKDTMMYSLGGDYRFTDRLTLRAGVAFDETPTRDSTRDPRIPDNDRWFTSLGFGYDIKAIPGLTIDGAYSRQFVKEAKLKTVNQDRLGGSRLDGKVNAKGEVVSLSATYSF
;
A
#
# COMPACT_ATOMS: atom_id res chain seq x y z
N MET A 1 -11.33 -43.26 -12.00
CA MET A 1 -10.39 -42.15 -12.29
C MET A 1 -10.97 -40.74 -12.04
N ASN A 2 -12.29 -40.54 -12.13
CA ASN A 2 -12.93 -39.23 -11.96
C ASN A 2 -12.80 -38.60 -10.54
N ASN A 3 -12.90 -39.42 -9.48
CA ASN A 3 -12.94 -38.90 -8.11
C ASN A 3 -11.66 -38.19 -7.61
N LYS A 4 -10.49 -38.54 -8.18
CA LYS A 4 -9.21 -37.84 -7.85
C LYS A 4 -9.12 -36.45 -8.51
N LYS A 5 -9.64 -36.30 -9.75
CA LYS A 5 -9.69 -35.00 -10.44
C LYS A 5 -10.59 -33.99 -9.70
N TYR A 6 -11.81 -34.39 -9.30
CA TYR A 6 -12.72 -33.53 -8.55
C TYR A 6 -12.18 -33.13 -7.17
N LYS A 7 -11.46 -34.04 -6.49
CA LYS A 7 -10.82 -33.72 -5.21
C LYS A 7 -9.66 -32.72 -5.36
N LEU A 8 -8.88 -32.84 -6.43
CA LEU A 8 -7.80 -31.88 -6.72
C LEU A 8 -8.36 -30.52 -7.12
N GLN A 9 -9.42 -30.48 -7.94
CA GLN A 9 -10.12 -29.26 -8.32
C GLN A 9 -10.74 -28.52 -7.12
N ALA A 10 -11.39 -29.27 -6.21
CA ALA A 10 -11.93 -28.71 -4.97
C ALA A 10 -10.84 -28.24 -4.01
N ALA A 11 -9.71 -28.95 -3.92
CA ALA A 11 -8.59 -28.57 -3.08
C ALA A 11 -7.88 -27.30 -3.60
N ILE A 12 -7.74 -27.14 -4.92
CA ILE A 12 -7.16 -25.94 -5.54
C ILE A 12 -8.12 -24.76 -5.37
N GLY A 13 -9.43 -24.95 -5.59
CA GLY A 13 -10.44 -23.92 -5.34
C GLY A 13 -10.50 -23.46 -3.88
N LEU A 14 -10.37 -24.38 -2.92
CA LEU A 14 -10.29 -24.09 -1.48
C LEU A 14 -8.95 -23.41 -1.11
N ALA A 15 -7.84 -23.74 -1.77
CA ALA A 15 -6.55 -23.10 -1.54
C ALA A 15 -6.54 -21.65 -2.05
N VAL A 16 -7.22 -21.35 -3.16
CA VAL A 16 -7.41 -19.97 -3.64
C VAL A 16 -8.24 -19.15 -2.64
N LEU A 17 -9.22 -19.76 -1.98
CA LEU A 17 -10.06 -19.11 -0.96
C LEU A 17 -9.43 -19.14 0.45
N GLY A 18 -8.50 -20.08 0.72
CA GLY A 18 -7.91 -20.29 2.05
C GLY A 18 -6.66 -19.48 2.35
N GLY A 19 -6.13 -18.72 1.39
CA GLY A 19 -4.91 -17.88 1.54
C GLY A 19 -5.07 -16.63 2.43
N LEU A 20 -6.03 -16.61 3.33
CA LEU A 20 -6.40 -15.45 4.16
C LEU A 20 -5.43 -15.14 5.33
N ILE A 21 -4.27 -15.81 5.42
CA ILE A 21 -3.40 -15.66 6.58
C ILE A 21 -2.08 -15.02 6.17
N GLY A 22 -1.89 -13.75 6.54
CA GLY A 22 -0.61 -13.04 6.50
C GLY A 22 -0.47 -12.07 5.34
N SER A 23 -1.11 -10.93 5.47
CA SER A 23 -0.96 -9.83 4.54
C SER A 23 0.25 -8.99 4.90
N GLY A 24 1.17 -8.88 3.99
CA GLY A 24 2.23 -7.90 3.96
C GLY A 24 1.99 -6.92 2.80
N SER A 25 2.71 -5.82 2.74
CA SER A 25 2.48 -4.79 1.74
C SER A 25 3.64 -4.67 0.76
N VAL A 26 3.36 -4.61 -0.54
CA VAL A 26 4.32 -4.16 -1.58
C VAL A 26 3.84 -2.80 -2.07
N GLN A 27 4.73 -1.87 -2.28
CA GLN A 27 4.42 -0.51 -2.68
C GLN A 27 4.72 -0.30 -4.17
N ALA A 28 3.71 0.07 -4.95
CA ALA A 28 3.83 0.86 -6.18
C ALA A 28 3.53 2.32 -5.84
N GLY A 29 3.36 3.25 -6.79
CA GLY A 29 3.10 4.66 -6.53
C GLY A 29 2.11 4.89 -5.39
N GLY A 30 2.47 5.72 -4.43
CA GLY A 30 1.70 5.87 -3.19
C GLY A 30 1.71 4.61 -2.33
N PHE A 31 0.58 3.90 -2.24
CA PHE A 31 0.41 2.63 -1.52
C PHE A 31 -0.35 1.58 -2.35
N SER A 32 -0.40 1.72 -3.67
CA SER A 32 -0.93 0.72 -4.60
C SER A 32 -0.03 -0.52 -4.68
N THR A 33 -0.62 -1.66 -4.94
CA THR A 33 0.08 -2.95 -5.10
C THR A 33 -0.31 -3.58 -6.43
N PRO A 34 0.65 -3.85 -7.34
CA PRO A 34 0.34 -4.58 -8.56
C PRO A 34 -0.09 -6.02 -8.28
N THR A 35 -1.18 -6.46 -8.90
CA THR A 35 -1.83 -7.76 -8.64
C THR A 35 -1.92 -8.60 -9.92
N TYR A 36 -0.76 -8.97 -10.49
CA TYR A 36 -0.69 -9.68 -11.77
C TYR A 36 -0.06 -11.08 -11.70
N GLY A 37 0.41 -11.51 -10.53
CA GLY A 37 1.17 -12.74 -10.38
C GLY A 37 2.57 -12.70 -10.99
N ALA A 38 3.35 -13.81 -10.89
CA ALA A 38 4.73 -13.86 -11.37
C ALA A 38 4.88 -13.57 -12.87
N PRO A 39 3.98 -14.01 -13.78
CA PRO A 39 4.07 -13.63 -15.18
C PRO A 39 4.03 -12.11 -15.40
N GLY A 40 3.13 -11.40 -14.72
CA GLY A 40 3.02 -9.94 -14.81
C GLY A 40 4.21 -9.22 -14.18
N TRP A 41 4.71 -9.69 -13.04
CA TRP A 41 5.95 -9.19 -12.44
C TRP A 41 7.13 -9.35 -13.39
N GLY A 42 7.26 -10.50 -14.08
CA GLY A 42 8.33 -10.76 -15.04
C GLY A 42 8.34 -9.79 -16.23
N ARG A 43 7.16 -9.31 -16.65
CA ARG A 43 6.96 -8.32 -17.72
C ARG A 43 6.95 -6.88 -17.24
N ALA A 44 7.22 -6.60 -15.96
CA ALA A 44 7.00 -5.29 -15.33
C ALA A 44 5.61 -4.71 -15.67
N PHE A 45 4.59 -5.58 -15.73
CA PHE A 45 3.16 -5.30 -15.99
C PHE A 45 2.82 -4.88 -17.43
N GLY A 46 3.80 -4.85 -18.36
CA GLY A 46 3.56 -4.53 -19.77
C GLY A 46 2.54 -5.48 -20.39
N GLY A 47 1.52 -4.91 -21.08
CA GLY A 47 0.40 -5.62 -21.67
C GLY A 47 -0.69 -6.06 -20.68
N GLY A 48 -0.56 -5.69 -19.39
CA GLY A 48 -1.57 -5.99 -18.38
C GLY A 48 -1.91 -7.48 -18.31
N SER A 49 -3.20 -7.79 -18.36
CA SER A 49 -3.76 -9.16 -18.35
C SER A 49 -4.19 -9.64 -19.74
N LEU A 50 -3.67 -9.04 -20.82
CA LEU A 50 -4.09 -9.37 -22.21
C LEU A 50 -3.26 -10.50 -22.85
N PHE A 51 -2.21 -10.98 -22.19
CA PHE A 51 -1.47 -12.14 -22.67
C PHE A 51 -2.35 -13.38 -22.70
N LYS A 52 -2.06 -14.28 -23.61
CA LYS A 52 -2.85 -15.50 -23.81
C LYS A 52 -3.00 -16.30 -22.51
N ASN A 53 -4.23 -16.63 -22.15
CA ASN A 53 -4.58 -17.43 -20.97
C ASN A 53 -4.06 -16.84 -19.65
N ASP A 54 -4.00 -15.51 -19.50
CA ASP A 54 -3.62 -14.85 -18.25
C ASP A 54 -4.83 -14.78 -17.29
N PRO A 55 -4.84 -15.56 -16.20
CA PRO A 55 -6.00 -15.60 -15.29
C PRO A 55 -6.12 -14.34 -14.40
N SER A 56 -5.10 -13.49 -14.35
CA SER A 56 -5.20 -12.20 -13.64
C SER A 56 -6.23 -11.26 -14.26
N ALA A 57 -6.72 -11.61 -15.48
CA ALA A 57 -7.85 -10.98 -16.12
C ALA A 57 -9.11 -10.95 -15.25
N ALA A 58 -9.32 -11.94 -14.38
CA ALA A 58 -10.46 -12.00 -13.45
C ALA A 58 -10.59 -10.75 -12.57
N PHE A 59 -9.50 -10.03 -12.34
CA PHE A 59 -9.49 -8.75 -11.62
C PHE A 59 -9.07 -7.58 -12.50
N ASN A 60 -7.95 -7.69 -13.24
CA ASN A 60 -7.34 -6.54 -13.89
C ASN A 60 -8.12 -6.05 -15.12
N ASN A 61 -8.65 -6.96 -15.96
CA ASN A 61 -9.57 -6.64 -17.05
C ASN A 61 -10.51 -7.82 -17.33
N PRO A 62 -11.71 -7.86 -16.72
CA PRO A 62 -12.58 -9.02 -16.81
C PRO A 62 -13.03 -9.37 -18.26
N ALA A 63 -13.00 -8.42 -19.19
CA ALA A 63 -13.34 -8.71 -20.59
C ALA A 63 -12.35 -9.70 -21.24
N ALA A 64 -11.08 -9.71 -20.81
CA ALA A 64 -10.08 -10.61 -21.37
C ALA A 64 -10.36 -12.09 -21.09
N MET A 65 -11.13 -12.39 -20.03
CA MET A 65 -11.57 -13.77 -19.72
C MET A 65 -12.39 -14.41 -20.85
N ALA A 66 -13.09 -13.61 -21.66
CA ALA A 66 -13.88 -14.10 -22.79
C ALA A 66 -13.04 -14.81 -23.87
N PHE A 67 -11.72 -14.62 -23.86
CA PHE A 67 -10.78 -15.23 -24.78
C PHE A 67 -9.97 -16.38 -24.18
N ILE A 68 -10.29 -16.78 -22.95
CA ILE A 68 -9.72 -17.96 -22.27
C ILE A 68 -10.63 -19.17 -22.59
N ASP A 69 -10.02 -20.23 -23.11
CA ASP A 69 -10.73 -21.39 -23.67
C ASP A 69 -10.85 -22.60 -22.72
N ARG A 70 -10.30 -22.47 -21.49
CA ARG A 70 -10.25 -23.56 -20.51
C ARG A 70 -10.33 -23.03 -19.09
N ASN A 71 -10.66 -23.90 -18.15
CA ASN A 71 -10.58 -23.54 -16.73
C ASN A 71 -9.11 -23.32 -16.34
N ILE A 72 -8.84 -22.23 -15.64
CA ILE A 72 -7.52 -21.90 -15.14
C ILE A 72 -7.62 -21.52 -13.67
N ALA A 73 -6.78 -22.13 -12.84
CA ALA A 73 -6.54 -21.74 -11.46
C ALA A 73 -5.09 -21.29 -11.31
N HIS A 74 -4.83 -20.19 -10.63
CA HIS A 74 -3.54 -19.58 -10.44
C HIS A 74 -3.35 -19.12 -9.01
N LEU A 75 -2.21 -19.44 -8.43
CA LEU A 75 -1.78 -18.99 -7.12
C LEU A 75 -0.41 -18.35 -7.22
N THR A 76 -0.24 -17.24 -6.55
CA THR A 76 1.03 -16.52 -6.45
C THR A 76 1.36 -16.21 -5.01
N VAL A 77 2.64 -16.24 -4.69
CA VAL A 77 3.19 -15.67 -3.47
C VAL A 77 4.32 -14.70 -3.87
N ASP A 78 4.12 -13.42 -3.56
CA ASP A 78 5.14 -12.40 -3.76
C ASP A 78 5.85 -12.15 -2.43
N TYR A 79 7.18 -12.23 -2.43
CA TYR A 79 8.05 -11.77 -1.35
C TYR A 79 8.60 -10.41 -1.71
N ALA A 80 8.20 -9.40 -0.97
CA ALA A 80 8.69 -8.04 -1.16
C ALA A 80 9.60 -7.61 -0.03
N ARG A 81 10.66 -6.89 -0.37
CA ARG A 81 11.59 -6.27 0.56
C ARG A 81 11.80 -4.82 0.17
N ILE A 82 11.35 -3.93 1.02
CA ILE A 82 11.56 -2.48 0.89
C ILE A 82 12.56 -2.02 1.95
N LYS A 83 13.55 -1.26 1.53
CA LYS A 83 14.53 -0.62 2.43
C LYS A 83 14.39 0.88 2.30
N MET A 84 14.28 1.58 3.44
CA MET A 84 14.19 3.03 3.51
C MET A 84 15.16 3.55 4.55
N LYS A 85 15.93 4.58 4.22
CA LYS A 85 16.87 5.24 5.15
C LYS A 85 16.70 6.73 5.09
N TYR A 86 16.44 7.35 6.24
CA TYR A 86 16.39 8.80 6.38
C TYR A 86 17.79 9.37 6.64
N LYS A 87 18.04 10.55 6.10
CA LYS A 87 19.21 11.39 6.43
C LYS A 87 18.78 12.85 6.44
N GLY A 88 18.97 13.52 7.56
CA GLY A 88 18.57 14.91 7.73
C GLY A 88 18.52 15.33 9.18
N ASN A 89 17.84 16.46 9.44
CA ASN A 89 17.69 17.06 10.75
C ASN A 89 16.23 17.15 11.15
N ALA A 90 15.99 17.24 12.46
CA ALA A 90 14.70 17.57 13.05
C ALA A 90 14.87 18.82 13.93
N TYR A 91 13.85 19.68 13.88
CA TYR A 91 13.81 20.92 14.62
C TYR A 91 12.50 21.01 15.41
N ASP A 92 12.54 21.70 16.54
CA ASP A 92 11.37 22.01 17.34
C ASP A 92 10.56 23.17 16.73
N PHE A 93 9.49 23.57 17.40
CA PHE A 93 8.63 24.68 16.97
C PHE A 93 9.32 26.05 16.95
N ARG A 94 10.42 26.22 17.68
CA ARG A 94 11.25 27.45 17.73
C ARG A 94 12.26 27.48 16.57
N GLY A 95 12.54 26.33 15.98
CA GLY A 95 13.57 26.17 14.94
C GLY A 95 14.91 25.71 15.48
N ASP A 96 14.96 25.36 16.76
CA ASP A 96 16.13 24.76 17.39
C ASP A 96 16.20 23.24 17.10
N PRO A 97 17.38 22.62 17.17
CA PRO A 97 17.50 21.17 17.05
C PRO A 97 16.57 20.47 18.04
N ALA A 98 15.75 19.52 17.51
CA ALA A 98 14.80 18.79 18.33
C ALA A 98 15.54 17.94 19.40
N THR A 99 15.02 17.95 20.62
CA THR A 99 15.62 17.26 21.77
C THR A 99 14.65 16.27 22.43
N THR A 100 15.18 15.41 23.26
CA THR A 100 14.39 14.50 24.12
C THR A 100 15.05 14.39 25.50
N LEU A 101 14.30 14.00 26.52
CA LEU A 101 14.91 13.49 27.74
C LEU A 101 15.32 12.04 27.52
N PRO A 102 16.58 11.68 27.76
CA PRO A 102 17.00 10.29 27.78
C PRO A 102 16.29 9.56 28.93
N VAL A 103 16.05 8.28 28.73
CA VAL A 103 15.51 7.39 29.75
C VAL A 103 16.55 6.32 30.00
N ASP A 104 16.89 6.09 31.25
CA ASP A 104 17.85 5.03 31.64
C ASP A 104 17.25 3.63 31.45
N GLY A 105 18.05 2.58 31.71
CA GLY A 105 17.64 1.17 31.57
C GLY A 105 16.49 0.77 32.47
N ASP A 106 16.26 1.52 33.55
CA ASP A 106 15.21 1.28 34.56
C ASP A 106 13.96 2.14 34.30
N GLY A 107 13.97 2.96 33.22
CA GLY A 107 12.84 3.78 32.81
C GLY A 107 12.79 5.17 33.46
N ASN A 108 13.83 5.60 34.21
CA ASN A 108 13.85 6.91 34.84
C ASN A 108 14.31 7.99 33.83
N PRO A 109 13.67 9.17 33.83
CA PRO A 109 14.08 10.27 32.97
C PRO A 109 15.40 10.91 33.47
N GLY A 110 16.30 11.18 32.56
CA GLY A 110 17.50 11.98 32.83
C GLY A 110 17.17 13.44 33.17
N ASP A 111 18.13 14.11 33.78
CA ASP A 111 17.97 15.50 34.26
C ASP A 111 18.14 16.54 33.14
N ALA A 112 18.77 16.17 32.04
CA ALA A 112 19.06 17.09 30.93
C ALA A 112 18.55 16.58 29.58
N SER A 113 18.03 17.51 28.76
CA SER A 113 17.66 17.21 27.38
C SER A 113 18.87 16.94 26.50
N VAL A 114 18.77 15.94 25.62
CA VAL A 114 19.77 15.60 24.61
C VAL A 114 19.19 15.77 23.22
N PRO A 115 20.00 16.12 22.20
CA PRO A 115 19.54 16.18 20.83
C PRO A 115 18.99 14.86 20.32
N LEU A 116 17.95 14.90 19.47
CA LEU A 116 17.54 13.76 18.65
C LEU A 116 18.57 13.57 17.55
N ASP A 117 19.43 12.57 17.64
CA ASP A 117 20.52 12.31 16.69
C ASP A 117 20.26 11.11 15.79
N GLY A 118 19.34 10.22 16.20
CA GLY A 118 18.96 9.02 15.46
C GLY A 118 18.26 9.31 14.14
N ASN A 119 18.66 8.60 13.07
CA ASN A 119 18.02 8.70 11.75
C ASN A 119 16.84 7.72 11.55
N GLY A 120 16.26 7.21 12.63
CA GLY A 120 15.09 6.31 12.58
C GLY A 120 15.39 4.89 12.12
N GLY A 121 16.65 4.49 12.01
CA GLY A 121 17.03 3.14 11.64
C GLY A 121 16.70 2.76 10.20
N GLN A 122 16.10 1.58 10.01
CA GLN A 122 15.63 1.06 8.73
C GLN A 122 14.11 1.14 8.66
N GLY A 123 13.58 2.18 8.04
CA GLY A 123 12.13 2.44 7.95
C GLY A 123 11.34 1.55 6.99
N GLY A 124 12.03 0.63 6.31
CA GLY A 124 11.39 -0.31 5.38
C GLY A 124 10.83 -1.56 6.05
N PHE A 125 10.38 -2.51 5.23
CA PHE A 125 9.73 -3.72 5.68
C PHE A 125 9.94 -4.89 4.73
N THR A 126 9.58 -6.09 5.18
CA THR A 126 9.39 -7.28 4.35
C THR A 126 7.94 -7.74 4.41
N ALA A 127 7.44 -8.31 3.30
CA ALA A 127 6.07 -8.72 3.18
C ALA A 127 5.89 -9.95 2.30
N TRP A 128 4.90 -10.78 2.63
CA TRP A 128 4.42 -11.88 1.82
C TRP A 128 3.01 -11.57 1.34
N LEU A 129 2.78 -11.63 0.02
CA LEU A 129 1.52 -11.26 -0.60
C LEU A 129 0.98 -12.46 -1.38
N PRO A 130 0.08 -13.23 -0.81
CA PRO A 130 -0.63 -14.24 -1.55
C PRO A 130 -1.69 -13.59 -2.43
N THR A 131 -1.74 -13.98 -3.71
CA THR A 131 -2.82 -13.65 -4.65
C THR A 131 -3.28 -14.90 -5.37
N GLY A 132 -4.54 -14.94 -5.76
CA GLY A 132 -5.12 -16.06 -6.46
C GLY A 132 -6.15 -15.64 -7.48
N PHE A 133 -6.18 -16.34 -8.61
CA PHE A 133 -7.12 -16.11 -9.70
C PHE A 133 -7.70 -17.43 -10.19
N MET A 134 -8.97 -17.40 -10.55
CA MET A 134 -9.65 -18.51 -11.19
C MET A 134 -10.52 -17.99 -12.31
N VAL A 135 -10.40 -18.58 -13.49
CA VAL A 135 -11.24 -18.28 -14.64
C VAL A 135 -11.91 -19.56 -15.13
N MET A 136 -13.20 -19.50 -15.33
CA MET A 136 -14.03 -20.61 -15.78
C MET A 136 -14.89 -20.16 -16.97
N PRO A 137 -14.56 -20.55 -18.20
CA PRO A 137 -15.49 -20.45 -19.33
C PRO A 137 -16.78 -21.22 -19.03
N ILE A 138 -17.91 -20.53 -19.15
CA ILE A 138 -19.26 -21.14 -18.95
C ILE A 138 -19.74 -21.72 -20.28
N ASN A 139 -19.51 -20.97 -21.35
CA ASN A 139 -19.79 -21.34 -22.73
C ASN A 139 -18.96 -20.46 -23.67
N ASP A 140 -19.19 -20.54 -24.99
CA ASP A 140 -18.43 -19.81 -26.02
C ASP A 140 -18.49 -18.29 -25.88
N ARG A 141 -19.45 -17.75 -25.11
CA ARG A 141 -19.66 -16.31 -24.94
C ARG A 141 -19.43 -15.78 -23.53
N PHE A 142 -19.61 -16.62 -22.51
CA PHE A 142 -19.52 -16.20 -21.12
C PHE A 142 -18.38 -16.90 -20.39
N ALA A 143 -17.63 -16.13 -19.60
CA ALA A 143 -16.69 -16.69 -18.63
C ALA A 143 -16.86 -16.00 -17.28
N PHE A 144 -16.67 -16.77 -16.20
CA PHE A 144 -16.74 -16.32 -14.82
C PHE A 144 -15.35 -16.32 -14.21
N GLY A 145 -15.07 -15.30 -13.39
CA GLY A 145 -13.80 -15.12 -12.68
C GLY A 145 -13.98 -14.94 -11.19
N LEU A 146 -13.06 -15.53 -10.43
CA LEU A 146 -12.87 -15.27 -8.99
C LEU A 146 -11.44 -14.85 -8.76
N SER A 147 -11.23 -13.91 -7.83
CA SER A 147 -9.88 -13.61 -7.38
C SER A 147 -9.81 -13.19 -5.92
N GLN A 148 -8.65 -13.46 -5.32
CA GLN A 148 -8.22 -12.93 -4.04
C GLN A 148 -6.99 -12.06 -4.31
N VAL A 149 -7.07 -10.79 -3.95
CA VAL A 149 -6.09 -9.76 -4.30
C VAL A 149 -5.74 -8.88 -3.10
N VAL A 150 -4.58 -8.22 -3.19
CA VAL A 150 -4.11 -7.22 -2.20
C VAL A 150 -3.89 -5.89 -2.94
N PRO A 151 -4.95 -5.12 -3.24
CA PRO A 151 -4.84 -3.96 -4.14
C PRO A 151 -4.04 -2.80 -3.56
N MET A 152 -4.01 -2.65 -2.24
CA MET A 152 -3.30 -1.58 -1.55
C MET A 152 -2.52 -2.13 -0.36
N GLY A 153 -1.30 -1.63 -0.18
CA GLY A 153 -0.50 -2.01 0.94
C GLY A 153 0.75 -1.16 1.11
N MET A 154 1.02 -0.74 2.35
CA MET A 154 2.27 -0.10 2.70
C MET A 154 2.59 -0.29 4.18
N ARG A 155 3.85 -0.27 4.50
CA ARG A 155 4.34 -0.17 5.87
C ARG A 155 5.59 0.71 5.93
N SER A 156 5.70 1.49 7.00
CA SER A 156 6.96 2.11 7.40
C SER A 156 7.12 1.96 8.91
N THR A 157 8.33 1.58 9.36
CA THR A 157 8.63 1.39 10.77
C THR A 157 9.95 2.08 11.08
N TRP A 158 9.89 3.16 11.84
CA TRP A 158 11.04 3.94 12.25
C TRP A 158 11.30 3.73 13.74
N ASP A 159 12.57 3.79 14.14
CA ASP A 159 12.91 3.72 15.57
C ASP A 159 12.22 4.86 16.33
N GLN A 160 11.69 4.54 17.50
CA GLN A 160 11.04 5.51 18.36
C GLN A 160 12.04 6.30 19.20
N ASN A 161 12.99 5.59 19.83
CA ASN A 161 13.90 6.17 20.80
C ASN A 161 15.01 6.96 20.10
N GLY A 162 15.22 8.22 20.51
CA GLY A 162 16.25 9.10 19.96
C GLY A 162 16.08 9.49 18.49
N SER A 163 15.05 9.01 17.82
CA SER A 163 14.85 9.24 16.39
C SER A 163 14.32 10.62 16.09
N LYS A 164 14.91 11.30 15.10
CA LYS A 164 14.43 12.56 14.53
C LYS A 164 13.03 12.46 13.92
N LEU A 165 12.59 11.25 13.57
CA LEU A 165 11.30 11.00 12.92
C LEU A 165 10.15 10.72 13.90
N ARG A 166 10.43 10.50 15.17
CA ARG A 166 9.47 9.99 16.16
C ARG A 166 8.18 10.83 16.30
N ASP A 167 8.30 12.16 16.19
CA ASP A 167 7.14 13.06 16.30
C ASP A 167 6.29 13.08 15.02
N PHE A 168 6.75 12.44 13.94
CA PHE A 168 6.07 12.35 12.65
C PHE A 168 5.54 10.95 12.39
N ALA A 169 6.40 9.94 12.57
CA ALA A 169 6.07 8.55 12.29
C ALA A 169 6.92 7.61 13.14
N VAL A 170 6.29 6.58 13.71
CA VAL A 170 6.98 5.44 14.34
C VAL A 170 6.63 4.18 13.55
N ASP A 171 5.38 3.74 13.58
CA ASP A 171 4.91 2.63 12.75
C ASP A 171 3.63 3.05 12.01
N THR A 172 3.61 2.80 10.71
CA THR A 172 2.46 3.07 9.86
C THR A 172 2.22 1.86 8.98
N LYS A 173 0.98 1.38 8.94
CA LYS A 173 0.57 0.25 8.11
C LYS A 173 -0.77 0.55 7.47
N ILE A 174 -0.87 0.33 6.17
CA ILE A 174 -2.12 0.29 5.41
C ILE A 174 -2.14 -1.05 4.67
N GLU A 175 -3.24 -1.76 4.76
CA GLU A 175 -3.37 -3.09 4.20
C GLU A 175 -4.79 -3.33 3.75
N THR A 176 -4.93 -3.90 2.55
CA THR A 176 -6.23 -4.29 2.02
C THR A 176 -6.19 -5.72 1.50
N VAL A 177 -7.26 -6.46 1.70
CA VAL A 177 -7.50 -7.77 1.09
C VAL A 177 -8.87 -7.74 0.45
N GLY A 178 -8.94 -8.10 -0.82
CA GLY A 178 -10.16 -8.12 -1.61
C GLY A 178 -10.49 -9.50 -2.16
N LEU A 179 -11.75 -9.86 -2.11
CA LEU A 179 -12.32 -10.98 -2.84
C LEU A 179 -13.20 -10.44 -3.97
N THR A 180 -13.02 -10.97 -5.18
CA THR A 180 -13.76 -10.50 -6.35
C THR A 180 -14.54 -11.60 -7.02
N GLY A 181 -15.68 -11.22 -7.60
CA GLY A 181 -16.41 -12.01 -8.59
C GLY A 181 -16.61 -11.19 -9.84
N SER A 182 -16.32 -11.76 -11.00
CA SER A 182 -16.40 -11.08 -12.29
C SER A 182 -17.03 -11.95 -13.37
N LEU A 183 -17.61 -11.29 -14.37
CA LEU A 183 -18.23 -11.93 -15.52
C LEU A 183 -17.77 -11.24 -16.79
N SER A 184 -17.49 -12.00 -17.84
CA SER A 184 -17.22 -11.50 -19.18
C SER A 184 -18.26 -11.98 -20.18
N TYR A 185 -18.47 -11.16 -21.21
CA TYR A 185 -19.33 -11.47 -22.35
C TYR A 185 -18.61 -11.17 -23.66
N LYS A 186 -18.44 -12.20 -24.50
CA LYS A 186 -17.93 -12.09 -25.86
C LYS A 186 -19.05 -11.59 -26.76
N VAL A 187 -19.02 -10.33 -27.13
CA VAL A 187 -20.03 -9.69 -28.00
C VAL A 187 -19.86 -10.18 -29.44
N ARG A 188 -18.59 -10.25 -29.88
CA ARG A 188 -18.13 -10.76 -31.19
C ARG A 188 -16.82 -11.52 -30.98
N ASP A 189 -16.34 -12.22 -31.98
CA ASP A 189 -15.08 -12.98 -31.87
C ASP A 189 -13.85 -12.10 -31.64
N ASP A 190 -13.93 -10.83 -32.01
CA ASP A 190 -12.89 -9.82 -31.84
C ASP A 190 -13.15 -8.84 -30.69
N PHE A 191 -14.34 -8.87 -30.02
CA PHE A 191 -14.72 -7.86 -29.05
C PHE A 191 -15.47 -8.44 -27.86
N ALA A 192 -15.00 -8.09 -26.65
CA ALA A 192 -15.60 -8.52 -25.39
C ALA A 192 -15.73 -7.37 -24.39
N VAL A 193 -16.68 -7.51 -23.49
CA VAL A 193 -16.92 -6.65 -22.32
C VAL A 193 -16.95 -7.49 -21.06
N GLY A 194 -16.63 -6.86 -19.93
CA GLY A 194 -16.70 -7.57 -18.64
C GLY A 194 -16.82 -6.61 -17.48
N GLY A 195 -17.26 -7.15 -16.34
CA GLY A 195 -17.38 -6.37 -15.10
C GLY A 195 -17.33 -7.27 -13.88
N GLY A 196 -17.08 -6.68 -12.73
CA GLY A 196 -17.00 -7.42 -11.48
C GLY A 196 -17.20 -6.53 -10.27
N LEU A 197 -17.34 -7.19 -9.13
CA LEU A 197 -17.44 -6.60 -7.81
C LEU A 197 -16.26 -7.06 -6.96
N ILE A 198 -15.83 -6.19 -6.06
CA ILE A 198 -14.85 -6.49 -5.03
C ILE A 198 -15.44 -6.21 -3.65
N VAL A 199 -15.35 -7.17 -2.75
CA VAL A 199 -15.54 -6.98 -1.31
C VAL A 199 -14.15 -6.89 -0.69
N GLN A 200 -13.83 -5.73 -0.13
CA GLN A 200 -12.49 -5.42 0.35
C GLN A 200 -12.51 -5.08 1.83
N ARG A 201 -11.67 -5.75 2.62
CA ARG A 201 -11.33 -5.34 3.98
C ARG A 201 -10.08 -4.48 3.95
N SER A 202 -10.17 -3.32 4.60
CA SER A 202 -9.07 -2.37 4.74
C SER A 202 -8.72 -2.21 6.22
N GLN A 203 -7.43 -2.16 6.54
CA GLN A 203 -6.92 -1.93 7.89
C GLN A 203 -5.89 -0.80 7.84
N GLY A 204 -5.98 0.12 8.79
CA GLY A 204 -5.03 1.20 9.00
C GLY A 204 -4.45 1.16 10.41
N PHE A 205 -3.15 1.29 10.52
CA PHE A 205 -2.44 1.47 11.77
C PHE A 205 -1.45 2.62 11.64
N VAL A 206 -1.48 3.55 12.60
CA VAL A 206 -0.57 4.69 12.65
C VAL A 206 -0.11 4.89 14.08
N SER A 207 1.20 5.11 14.28
CA SER A 207 1.73 5.54 15.56
C SER A 207 2.78 6.64 15.39
N GLN A 208 2.83 7.54 16.36
CA GLN A 208 3.79 8.62 16.47
C GLN A 208 3.87 9.12 17.91
N ASN A 209 4.94 9.80 18.25
CA ASN A 209 5.00 10.52 19.50
C ASN A 209 4.25 11.85 19.38
N LEU A 210 3.59 12.25 20.45
CA LEU A 210 2.97 13.56 20.58
C LEU A 210 3.97 14.51 21.24
N ASN A 211 4.37 15.57 20.55
CA ASN A 211 5.19 16.64 21.14
C ASN A 211 4.28 17.59 21.96
N LEU A 212 4.07 17.25 23.22
CA LEU A 212 3.17 18.00 24.09
C LEU A 212 3.67 19.40 24.40
N THR A 213 4.98 19.60 24.52
CA THR A 213 5.59 20.90 24.80
C THR A 213 5.32 21.87 23.65
N GLY A 214 5.62 21.46 22.42
CA GLY A 214 5.35 22.29 21.25
C GLY A 214 3.86 22.54 21.04
N ALA A 215 3.01 21.54 21.24
CA ALA A 215 1.56 21.70 21.13
C ALA A 215 0.99 22.65 22.19
N ALA A 216 1.46 22.57 23.42
CA ALA A 216 1.05 23.50 24.48
C ALA A 216 1.54 24.93 24.21
N ALA A 217 2.77 25.10 23.73
CA ALA A 217 3.31 26.42 23.39
C ALA A 217 2.58 27.11 22.23
N LEU A 218 2.09 26.33 21.28
CA LEU A 218 1.33 26.82 20.11
C LEU A 218 -0.19 26.94 20.37
N SER A 219 -0.68 26.46 21.53
CA SER A 219 -2.11 26.52 21.86
C SER A 219 -2.51 27.89 22.35
N PRO A 220 -3.59 28.53 21.84
CA PRO A 220 -4.10 29.78 22.35
C PRO A 220 -4.44 29.68 23.85
N GLY A 221 -3.87 30.55 24.66
CA GLY A 221 -4.09 30.60 26.12
C GLY A 221 -3.12 29.78 26.97
N LEU A 222 -2.25 28.98 26.36
CA LEU A 222 -1.18 28.25 27.05
C LEU A 222 0.22 28.80 26.74
N GLY A 223 0.34 29.67 25.74
CA GLY A 223 1.65 30.22 25.30
C GLY A 223 2.41 30.85 26.44
N GLY A 224 3.60 30.36 26.70
CA GLY A 224 4.50 30.84 27.76
C GLY A 224 4.22 30.33 29.19
N ALA A 225 3.14 29.63 29.43
CA ALA A 225 2.83 29.07 30.77
C ALA A 225 3.59 27.77 31.09
N ILE A 226 4.20 27.12 30.09
CA ILE A 226 4.87 25.84 30.23
C ILE A 226 6.23 25.90 29.53
N ASP A 227 7.27 26.10 30.30
CA ASP A 227 8.67 26.06 29.82
C ASP A 227 9.28 24.68 30.10
N PHE A 228 8.97 23.73 29.21
CA PHE A 228 9.64 22.44 29.22
C PHE A 228 10.57 22.35 28.02
N PRO A 229 11.74 21.69 28.12
CA PRO A 229 12.57 21.38 26.96
C PRO A 229 11.75 20.66 25.88
N SER A 230 12.01 20.94 24.63
CA SER A 230 11.33 20.26 23.52
C SER A 230 11.53 18.73 23.63
N GLY A 231 10.50 17.97 23.28
CA GLY A 231 10.52 16.51 23.41
C GLY A 231 10.20 15.96 24.81
N VAL A 232 10.08 16.79 25.82
CA VAL A 232 9.61 16.37 27.15
C VAL A 232 8.11 16.12 27.10
N GLY A 233 7.66 15.04 27.72
CA GLY A 233 6.26 14.65 27.71
C GLY A 233 5.77 14.11 26.34
N SER A 234 6.66 13.54 25.57
CA SER A 234 6.29 12.88 24.30
C SER A 234 5.57 11.56 24.57
N ASN A 235 4.27 11.57 24.38
CA ASN A 235 3.46 10.37 24.54
C ASN A 235 3.30 9.63 23.21
N LEU A 236 3.34 8.30 23.23
CA LEU A 236 3.09 7.50 22.04
C LEU A 236 1.58 7.41 21.78
N MET A 237 1.15 7.95 20.66
CA MET A 237 -0.19 7.75 20.14
C MET A 237 -0.21 6.56 19.18
N ARG A 238 -1.18 5.68 19.32
CA ARG A 238 -1.47 4.58 18.41
C ARG A 238 -2.92 4.65 17.96
N VAL A 239 -3.15 4.50 16.66
CA VAL A 239 -4.49 4.45 16.06
C VAL A 239 -4.61 3.17 15.26
N LYS A 240 -5.67 2.42 15.49
CA LYS A 240 -6.01 1.22 14.72
C LYS A 240 -7.45 1.33 14.27
N VAL A 241 -7.65 1.27 12.95
CA VAL A 241 -8.98 1.39 12.33
C VAL A 241 -9.11 0.36 11.21
N ASP A 242 -10.32 -0.09 10.95
CA ASP A 242 -10.62 -1.00 9.85
C ASP A 242 -12.02 -0.79 9.27
N ASN A 243 -12.24 -1.31 8.07
CA ASN A 243 -13.54 -1.29 7.39
C ASN A 243 -13.64 -2.41 6.36
N THR A 244 -14.87 -2.78 6.02
CA THR A 244 -15.18 -3.60 4.86
C THR A 244 -16.03 -2.80 3.89
N SER A 245 -15.58 -2.70 2.65
CA SER A 245 -16.19 -1.88 1.60
C SER A 245 -16.44 -2.71 0.35
N VAL A 246 -17.35 -2.25 -0.49
CA VAL A 246 -17.64 -2.84 -1.80
C VAL A 246 -17.25 -1.85 -2.88
N GLY A 247 -16.58 -2.35 -3.91
CA GLY A 247 -16.25 -1.64 -5.13
C GLY A 247 -16.69 -2.40 -6.37
N TRP A 248 -16.52 -1.80 -7.52
CA TRP A 248 -16.78 -2.43 -8.81
C TRP A 248 -15.70 -2.07 -9.82
N PHE A 249 -15.57 -2.91 -10.84
CA PHE A 249 -14.63 -2.71 -11.92
C PHE A 249 -15.21 -3.24 -13.24
N THR A 250 -14.69 -2.74 -14.35
CA THR A 250 -15.16 -3.12 -15.69
C THR A 250 -14.02 -3.02 -16.69
N GLY A 251 -14.22 -3.64 -17.84
CA GLY A 251 -13.27 -3.56 -18.92
C GLY A 251 -13.86 -3.93 -20.27
N VAL A 252 -13.11 -3.57 -21.29
CA VAL A 252 -13.36 -3.97 -22.66
C VAL A 252 -12.06 -4.49 -23.29
N VAL A 253 -12.19 -5.44 -24.21
CA VAL A 253 -11.07 -5.96 -25.00
C VAL A 253 -11.48 -6.00 -26.46
N TRP A 254 -10.60 -5.51 -27.33
CA TRP A 254 -10.76 -5.54 -28.76
C TRP A 254 -9.51 -6.12 -29.43
N LYS A 255 -9.73 -7.03 -30.37
CA LYS A 255 -8.68 -7.66 -31.19
C LYS A 255 -8.81 -7.14 -32.62
N PRO A 256 -8.22 -5.99 -32.96
CA PRO A 256 -8.33 -5.42 -34.31
C PRO A 256 -7.70 -6.31 -35.39
N THR A 257 -6.75 -7.14 -34.99
CA THR A 257 -6.11 -8.15 -35.84
C THR A 257 -5.89 -9.44 -35.06
N ASP A 258 -5.48 -10.51 -35.72
CA ASP A 258 -5.11 -11.79 -35.05
C ASP A 258 -3.84 -11.64 -34.19
N ARG A 259 -3.06 -10.56 -34.37
CA ARG A 259 -1.81 -10.31 -33.67
C ARG A 259 -1.91 -9.23 -32.61
N ASP A 260 -2.89 -8.35 -32.69
CA ASP A 260 -3.06 -7.22 -31.78
C ASP A 260 -4.24 -7.43 -30.85
N THR A 261 -4.02 -7.16 -29.56
CA THR A 261 -5.07 -7.10 -28.55
C THR A 261 -4.97 -5.77 -27.82
N LEU A 262 -6.07 -5.03 -27.76
CA LEU A 262 -6.21 -3.79 -27.01
C LEU A 262 -7.19 -4.00 -25.86
N GLY A 263 -6.88 -3.46 -24.70
CA GLY A 263 -7.73 -3.49 -23.52
C GLY A 263 -7.84 -2.14 -22.85
N LEU A 264 -9.04 -1.80 -22.40
CA LEU A 264 -9.31 -0.68 -21.52
C LEU A 264 -10.00 -1.23 -20.29
N ASN A 265 -9.52 -0.83 -19.10
CA ASN A 265 -10.12 -1.22 -17.84
C ASN A 265 -10.32 -0.01 -16.92
N TYR A 266 -11.31 -0.12 -16.05
CA TYR A 266 -11.64 0.88 -15.05
C TYR A 266 -11.96 0.20 -13.72
N HIS A 267 -11.28 0.61 -12.67
CA HIS A 267 -11.61 0.26 -11.28
C HIS A 267 -12.15 1.50 -10.59
N ALA A 268 -13.35 1.38 -10.04
CA ALA A 268 -14.01 2.50 -9.39
C ALA A 268 -13.36 2.84 -8.06
N LYS A 269 -13.41 4.12 -7.70
CA LYS A 269 -13.01 4.58 -6.38
C LYS A 269 -13.83 3.89 -5.28
N ILE A 270 -13.16 3.38 -4.25
CA ILE A 270 -13.81 2.77 -3.09
C ILE A 270 -13.72 3.73 -1.91
N LYS A 271 -14.86 4.13 -1.38
CA LYS A 271 -14.92 4.96 -0.16
C LYS A 271 -14.72 4.08 1.07
N ASN A 272 -13.68 4.38 1.84
CA ASN A 272 -13.36 3.69 3.08
C ASN A 272 -13.53 4.62 4.29
N LYS A 273 -14.63 4.46 5.02
CA LYS A 273 -14.83 5.06 6.33
C LYS A 273 -14.46 4.03 7.38
N MET A 274 -13.25 4.12 7.88
CA MET A 274 -12.70 3.18 8.86
C MET A 274 -13.04 3.62 10.27
N GLU A 275 -13.38 2.67 11.13
CA GLU A 275 -13.67 2.87 12.54
C GLU A 275 -12.76 1.99 13.40
N GLY A 276 -12.49 2.42 14.61
CA GLY A 276 -11.65 1.70 15.54
C GLY A 276 -11.34 2.48 16.80
N HIS A 277 -10.09 2.40 17.24
CA HIS A 277 -9.67 2.99 18.51
C HIS A 277 -8.32 3.70 18.39
N TYR A 278 -8.11 4.72 19.23
CA TYR A 278 -6.79 5.27 19.49
C TYR A 278 -6.43 5.11 20.97
N ASN A 279 -5.13 4.95 21.22
CA ASN A 279 -4.55 4.92 22.55
C ASN A 279 -3.47 5.97 22.65
N ILE A 280 -3.32 6.59 23.80
CA ILE A 280 -2.20 7.47 24.12
C ILE A 280 -1.53 6.90 25.37
N TYR A 281 -0.30 6.45 25.21
CA TYR A 281 0.51 5.90 26.27
C TYR A 281 1.35 7.01 26.88
N ALA A 282 1.38 7.07 28.21
CA ALA A 282 2.27 7.98 28.93
C ALA A 282 3.72 7.69 28.56
N ASP A 283 4.53 8.75 28.49
CA ASP A 283 5.98 8.57 28.42
C ASP A 283 6.56 8.15 29.78
N ALA A 284 7.82 7.71 29.78
CA ALA A 284 8.51 7.29 30.99
C ALA A 284 8.69 8.43 32.02
N THR A 285 8.59 9.69 31.58
CA THR A 285 8.70 10.86 32.48
C THR A 285 7.40 11.14 33.24
N GLY A 286 6.27 10.59 32.79
CA GLY A 286 4.94 10.86 33.36
C GLY A 286 4.45 12.30 33.20
N ARG A 287 5.22 13.15 32.52
CA ARG A 287 4.92 14.62 32.43
C ARG A 287 3.67 14.93 31.64
N GLY A 288 3.31 14.09 30.66
CA GLY A 288 2.04 14.21 29.95
C GLY A 288 0.81 14.09 30.84
N GLN A 289 0.95 13.44 31.99
CA GLN A 289 -0.09 13.28 33.02
C GLN A 289 -0.13 14.42 34.04
N MET A 290 0.87 15.31 34.03
CA MET A 290 0.90 16.45 34.95
C MET A 290 -0.37 17.30 34.79
N THR A 291 -0.93 17.70 35.94
CA THR A 291 -2.10 18.59 35.98
C THR A 291 -1.66 20.03 35.84
N VAL A 292 -2.20 20.72 34.83
CA VAL A 292 -2.04 22.17 34.62
C VAL A 292 -3.34 22.86 34.95
N LYS A 293 -3.28 23.95 35.70
CA LYS A 293 -4.42 24.79 36.01
C LYS A 293 -4.57 25.84 34.93
N LEU A 294 -5.63 25.74 34.15
CA LEU A 294 -5.93 26.68 33.08
C LEU A 294 -6.91 27.77 33.54
N PRO A 295 -6.65 29.04 33.22
CA PRO A 295 -7.64 30.08 33.43
C PRO A 295 -8.98 29.71 32.74
N ASN A 296 -10.09 29.76 33.46
CA ASN A 296 -11.46 29.47 32.98
C ASN A 296 -11.77 28.01 32.55
N LEU A 297 -10.81 27.07 32.59
CA LEU A 297 -11.02 25.68 32.17
C LEU A 297 -10.73 24.66 33.30
N GLY A 298 -10.26 25.14 34.44
CA GLY A 298 -9.95 24.31 35.61
C GLY A 298 -8.67 23.48 35.45
N ASN A 299 -8.58 22.38 36.22
CA ASN A 299 -7.46 21.49 36.16
C ASN A 299 -7.59 20.53 34.97
N LYS A 300 -6.57 20.47 34.12
CA LYS A 300 -6.45 19.57 32.97
C LYS A 300 -5.11 18.85 32.99
N THR A 301 -5.04 17.64 32.43
CA THR A 301 -3.73 17.06 32.16
C THR A 301 -3.03 17.84 31.04
N LEU A 302 -1.71 17.75 30.94
CA LEU A 302 -0.96 18.43 29.89
C LEU A 302 -1.41 17.94 28.50
N VAL A 303 -1.77 16.65 28.36
CA VAL A 303 -2.35 16.10 27.11
C VAL A 303 -3.67 16.77 26.76
N GLU A 304 -4.59 16.89 27.73
CA GLU A 304 -5.89 17.54 27.50
C GLU A 304 -5.78 19.03 27.21
N ALA A 305 -4.75 19.67 27.78
CA ALA A 305 -4.47 21.07 27.55
C ALA A 305 -3.87 21.34 26.18
N ALA A 306 -2.89 20.52 25.76
CA ALA A 306 -2.20 20.61 24.48
C ALA A 306 -3.08 20.19 23.29
N TYR A 307 -3.94 19.19 23.52
CA TYR A 307 -4.82 18.63 22.50
C TYR A 307 -6.27 18.59 23.01
N PRO A 308 -7.04 19.68 22.89
CA PRO A 308 -8.43 19.71 23.32
C PRO A 308 -9.24 18.58 22.64
N GLY A 309 -9.87 17.73 23.46
CA GLY A 309 -10.62 16.54 22.99
C GLY A 309 -9.83 15.22 23.02
N LEU A 310 -8.51 15.26 23.24
CA LEU A 310 -7.74 14.07 23.58
C LEU A 310 -7.66 13.90 25.09
N LYS A 311 -7.78 12.66 25.52
CA LYS A 311 -7.51 12.24 26.91
C LYS A 311 -6.46 11.16 26.89
N LEU A 312 -5.75 10.96 27.98
CA LEU A 312 -4.96 9.76 28.20
C LEU A 312 -5.91 8.59 28.37
N PHE A 313 -5.98 7.74 27.37
CA PHE A 313 -6.78 6.52 27.38
C PHE A 313 -5.88 5.32 27.15
N PRO A 314 -5.32 4.70 28.21
CA PRO A 314 -4.62 3.43 28.04
C PRO A 314 -5.57 2.36 27.45
N ASP A 315 -6.86 2.40 27.80
CA ASP A 315 -7.85 1.42 27.34
C ASP A 315 -8.46 1.75 25.96
N GLY A 316 -8.06 2.87 25.38
CA GLY A 316 -8.50 3.31 24.05
C GLY A 316 -9.80 4.10 24.03
N ALA A 317 -9.90 5.04 23.09
CA ALA A 317 -11.12 5.77 22.75
C ALA A 317 -11.49 5.53 21.28
N LYS A 318 -12.77 5.66 20.96
CA LYS A 318 -13.25 5.48 19.57
C LYS A 318 -12.55 6.46 18.64
N ALA A 319 -12.10 5.96 17.50
CA ALA A 319 -11.51 6.74 16.43
C ALA A 319 -12.12 6.38 15.09
N SER A 320 -12.13 7.33 14.17
CA SER A 320 -12.49 7.10 12.78
C SER A 320 -11.52 7.81 11.84
N ALA A 321 -11.30 7.23 10.65
CA ALA A 321 -10.50 7.81 9.58
C ALA A 321 -11.14 7.54 8.23
N GLU A 322 -10.93 8.43 7.27
CA GLU A 322 -11.35 8.23 5.89
C GLU A 322 -10.10 8.03 5.03
N LEU A 323 -10.04 6.89 4.31
CA LEU A 323 -8.97 6.55 3.39
C LEU A 323 -9.56 5.96 2.11
N ASP A 324 -9.91 6.80 1.17
CA ASP A 324 -10.47 6.37 -0.11
C ASP A 324 -9.41 5.67 -0.96
N ILE A 325 -9.78 4.54 -1.56
CA ILE A 325 -8.98 3.87 -2.59
C ILE A 325 -9.24 4.60 -3.92
N PRO A 326 -8.21 5.10 -4.61
CA PRO A 326 -8.38 5.86 -5.84
C PRO A 326 -8.98 5.03 -6.98
N ALA A 327 -9.68 5.68 -7.88
CA ALA A 327 -10.05 5.08 -9.15
C ALA A 327 -8.82 4.91 -10.05
N THR A 328 -8.85 3.89 -10.92
CA THR A 328 -7.81 3.68 -11.93
C THR A 328 -8.40 3.45 -13.31
N VAL A 329 -7.66 3.88 -14.35
CA VAL A 329 -7.93 3.58 -15.76
C VAL A 329 -6.67 2.98 -16.36
N GLY A 330 -6.76 1.76 -16.86
CA GLY A 330 -5.68 1.08 -17.56
C GLY A 330 -5.95 0.97 -19.07
N LEU A 331 -4.94 1.26 -19.85
CA LEU A 331 -4.90 1.01 -21.29
C LEU A 331 -3.75 0.05 -21.58
N ASP A 332 -4.08 -1.09 -22.14
CA ASP A 332 -3.15 -2.18 -22.41
C ASP A 332 -3.12 -2.52 -23.88
N TRP A 333 -1.95 -2.88 -24.40
CA TRP A 333 -1.75 -3.40 -25.74
C TRP A 333 -0.82 -4.60 -25.71
N VAL A 334 -1.15 -5.63 -26.47
CA VAL A 334 -0.31 -6.81 -26.68
C VAL A 334 -0.23 -7.08 -28.18
N HIS A 335 1.00 -7.34 -28.67
CA HIS A 335 1.29 -7.72 -30.04
C HIS A 335 2.05 -9.04 -30.10
N VAL A 336 1.56 -9.95 -30.94
CA VAL A 336 2.21 -11.24 -31.23
C VAL A 336 3.03 -11.08 -32.50
N PHE A 337 4.36 -10.99 -32.38
CA PHE A 337 5.27 -10.86 -33.53
C PHE A 337 5.35 -12.18 -34.31
N ASP A 338 5.52 -13.27 -33.59
CA ASP A 338 5.58 -14.62 -34.11
C ASP A 338 5.21 -15.66 -33.04
N ASP A 339 5.40 -16.95 -33.32
CA ASP A 339 5.08 -18.05 -32.40
C ASP A 339 5.95 -18.07 -31.12
N ARG A 340 7.04 -17.29 -31.09
CA ARG A 340 7.99 -17.24 -29.97
C ARG A 340 7.98 -15.94 -29.22
N PHE A 341 7.68 -14.82 -29.86
CA PHE A 341 7.83 -13.50 -29.26
C PHE A 341 6.51 -12.73 -29.21
N THR A 342 6.13 -12.35 -28.02
CA THR A 342 4.97 -11.48 -27.75
C THR A 342 5.41 -10.32 -26.88
N MET A 343 5.01 -9.11 -27.21
CA MET A 343 5.30 -7.90 -26.44
C MET A 343 4.01 -7.21 -26.02
N GLY A 344 4.06 -6.55 -24.87
CA GLY A 344 2.95 -5.76 -24.37
C GLY A 344 3.40 -4.42 -23.78
N ALA A 345 2.56 -3.42 -23.93
CA ALA A 345 2.70 -2.10 -23.32
C ALA A 345 1.45 -1.74 -22.52
N SER A 346 1.62 -0.96 -21.46
CA SER A 346 0.52 -0.51 -20.61
C SER A 346 0.72 0.93 -20.17
N MET A 347 -0.41 1.63 -20.00
CA MET A 347 -0.54 2.93 -19.37
C MET A 347 -1.60 2.80 -18.27
N LEU A 348 -1.27 3.17 -17.04
CA LEU A 348 -2.19 3.15 -15.91
C LEU A 348 -2.27 4.55 -15.30
N TRP A 349 -3.44 5.17 -15.39
CA TRP A 349 -3.77 6.38 -14.65
C TRP A 349 -4.38 6.03 -13.30
N THR A 350 -3.97 6.74 -12.25
CA THR A 350 -4.51 6.58 -10.89
C THR A 350 -4.94 7.93 -10.32
N GLN A 351 -6.20 8.03 -9.88
CA GLN A 351 -6.81 9.25 -9.32
C GLN A 351 -6.37 9.51 -7.87
N TRP A 352 -5.07 9.65 -7.64
CA TRP A 352 -4.52 9.92 -6.32
C TRP A 352 -4.94 11.28 -5.75
N SER A 353 -5.38 12.24 -6.58
CA SER A 353 -5.94 13.53 -6.13
C SER A 353 -7.18 13.39 -5.23
N SER A 354 -7.80 12.20 -5.22
CA SER A 354 -8.86 11.85 -4.27
C SER A 354 -8.36 11.73 -2.83
N PHE A 355 -7.06 11.46 -2.61
CA PHE A 355 -6.43 11.40 -1.29
C PHE A 355 -5.82 12.75 -0.92
N LYS A 356 -6.61 13.58 -0.24
CA LYS A 356 -6.21 14.94 0.14
C LYS A 356 -5.53 14.97 1.50
N ASP A 357 -6.19 14.41 2.50
CA ASP A 357 -5.76 14.49 3.90
C ASP A 357 -6.06 13.16 4.60
N LEU A 358 -5.18 12.76 5.51
CA LEU A 358 -5.49 11.73 6.49
C LEU A 358 -6.01 12.41 7.75
N THR A 359 -7.32 12.38 7.93
CA THR A 359 -7.98 13.00 9.07
C THR A 359 -8.46 11.95 10.05
N LEU A 360 -7.97 12.04 11.29
CA LEU A 360 -8.41 11.23 12.42
C LEU A 360 -9.43 12.00 13.23
N LYS A 361 -10.57 11.38 13.53
CA LYS A 361 -11.64 11.96 14.32
C LYS A 361 -11.96 11.08 15.52
N SER A 362 -12.35 11.69 16.63
CA SER A 362 -12.96 11.03 17.78
C SER A 362 -14.16 11.80 18.25
N GLN A 363 -15.28 11.11 18.48
CA GLN A 363 -16.55 11.72 18.92
C GLN A 363 -16.97 12.93 18.05
N GLY A 364 -16.74 12.84 16.73
CA GLY A 364 -17.03 13.90 15.77
C GLY A 364 -16.00 15.04 15.68
N ASN A 365 -15.05 15.12 16.60
CA ASN A 365 -13.98 16.13 16.60
C ASN A 365 -12.75 15.66 15.85
N THR A 366 -12.11 16.53 15.07
CA THR A 366 -10.83 16.26 14.42
C THR A 366 -9.72 16.26 15.46
N ILE A 367 -9.01 15.14 15.59
CA ILE A 367 -7.84 14.98 16.46
C ILE A 367 -6.59 15.44 15.73
N VAL A 368 -6.39 14.88 14.51
CA VAL A 368 -5.23 15.11 13.66
C VAL A 368 -5.68 15.16 12.22
N SER A 369 -5.15 16.10 11.45
CA SER A 369 -5.31 16.14 10.00
C SER A 369 -3.94 16.34 9.36
N ILE A 370 -3.50 15.36 8.57
CA ILE A 370 -2.21 15.35 7.87
C ILE A 370 -2.47 15.62 6.40
N PRO A 371 -2.06 16.79 5.86
CA PRO A 371 -2.28 17.12 4.47
C PRO A 371 -1.31 16.34 3.57
N TYR A 372 -1.83 15.44 2.76
CA TYR A 372 -1.06 14.74 1.72
C TYR A 372 -1.16 15.45 0.37
N LYS A 373 -2.34 15.93 -0.01
CA LYS A 373 -2.60 16.68 -1.27
C LYS A 373 -1.98 15.99 -2.48
N TYR A 374 -2.22 14.69 -2.62
CA TYR A 374 -1.65 13.89 -3.71
C TYR A 374 -2.10 14.41 -5.08
N LYS A 375 -1.29 14.17 -6.10
CA LYS A 375 -1.59 14.43 -7.52
C LYS A 375 -1.91 13.10 -8.22
N ASP A 376 -2.71 13.16 -9.27
CA ASP A 376 -2.92 12.03 -10.17
C ASP A 376 -1.59 11.61 -10.81
N THR A 377 -1.45 10.34 -11.10
CA THR A 377 -0.21 9.76 -11.62
C THR A 377 -0.44 8.87 -12.81
N MET A 378 0.61 8.72 -13.62
CA MET A 378 0.70 7.74 -14.69
C MET A 378 1.78 6.73 -14.39
N MET A 379 1.50 5.46 -14.73
CA MET A 379 2.51 4.41 -14.82
C MET A 379 2.59 3.93 -16.27
N TYR A 380 3.79 3.76 -16.79
CA TYR A 380 4.08 3.27 -18.14
C TYR A 380 4.88 2.00 -18.05
N SER A 381 4.48 0.97 -18.77
CA SER A 381 5.11 -0.34 -18.73
C SER A 381 5.34 -0.89 -20.12
N LEU A 382 6.46 -1.59 -20.30
CA LEU A 382 6.80 -2.31 -21.53
C LEU A 382 7.44 -3.64 -21.11
N GLY A 383 6.95 -4.74 -21.67
CA GLY A 383 7.49 -6.07 -21.37
C GLY A 383 7.08 -7.10 -22.40
N GLY A 384 7.69 -8.28 -22.30
CA GLY A 384 7.39 -9.33 -23.27
C GLY A 384 7.77 -10.72 -22.80
N ASP A 385 7.25 -11.69 -23.53
CA ASP A 385 7.46 -13.12 -23.38
C ASP A 385 8.22 -13.65 -24.60
N TYR A 386 9.28 -14.42 -24.36
CA TYR A 386 10.01 -15.13 -25.38
C TYR A 386 9.99 -16.63 -25.07
N ARG A 387 9.34 -17.42 -25.95
CA ARG A 387 9.33 -18.88 -25.87
C ARG A 387 10.71 -19.42 -26.28
N PHE A 388 11.55 -19.65 -25.29
CA PHE A 388 12.90 -20.14 -25.52
C PHE A 388 12.92 -21.60 -25.98
N THR A 389 12.04 -22.43 -25.37
CA THR A 389 11.75 -23.81 -25.81
C THR A 389 10.25 -24.05 -25.78
N ASP A 390 9.77 -25.23 -26.19
CA ASP A 390 8.33 -25.56 -26.10
C ASP A 390 7.77 -25.54 -24.66
N ARG A 391 8.65 -25.47 -23.64
CA ARG A 391 8.26 -25.49 -22.23
C ARG A 391 8.81 -24.33 -21.43
N LEU A 392 9.82 -23.66 -21.90
CA LEU A 392 10.46 -22.57 -21.18
C LEU A 392 10.14 -21.25 -21.88
N THR A 393 9.43 -20.38 -21.19
CA THR A 393 9.21 -18.99 -21.57
C THR A 393 10.06 -18.09 -20.69
N LEU A 394 10.81 -17.19 -21.29
CA LEU A 394 11.56 -16.14 -20.60
C LEU A 394 10.78 -14.83 -20.69
N ARG A 395 10.88 -14.00 -19.66
CA ARG A 395 10.19 -12.71 -19.58
C ARG A 395 11.15 -11.61 -19.17
N ALA A 396 10.93 -10.43 -19.74
CA ALA A 396 11.63 -9.23 -19.33
C ALA A 396 10.71 -8.01 -19.47
N GLY A 397 10.94 -6.99 -18.63
CA GLY A 397 10.19 -5.76 -18.72
C GLY A 397 10.78 -4.62 -17.95
N VAL A 398 10.31 -3.42 -18.28
CA VAL A 398 10.62 -2.16 -17.58
C VAL A 398 9.33 -1.37 -17.36
N ALA A 399 9.25 -0.65 -16.25
CA ALA A 399 8.16 0.29 -16.02
C ALA A 399 8.67 1.56 -15.35
N PHE A 400 7.99 2.66 -15.62
CA PHE A 400 8.15 3.92 -14.93
C PHE A 400 6.85 4.28 -14.24
N ASP A 401 6.92 4.60 -12.95
CA ASP A 401 5.77 4.89 -12.10
C ASP A 401 5.97 6.24 -11.40
N GLU A 402 5.08 7.18 -11.69
CA GLU A 402 5.10 8.51 -11.10
C GLU A 402 4.64 8.46 -9.65
N THR A 403 5.27 9.25 -8.79
CA THR A 403 4.82 9.42 -7.42
C THR A 403 3.63 10.38 -7.32
N PRO A 404 2.62 10.06 -6.50
CA PRO A 404 1.55 11.01 -6.19
C PRO A 404 1.99 12.09 -5.19
N THR A 405 3.08 11.87 -4.46
CA THR A 405 3.52 12.78 -3.38
C THR A 405 4.08 14.09 -3.92
N ARG A 406 3.97 15.15 -3.13
CA ARG A 406 4.55 16.46 -3.43
C ARG A 406 5.65 16.79 -2.42
N ASP A 407 6.72 17.40 -2.85
CA ASP A 407 7.84 17.80 -1.95
C ASP A 407 7.36 18.64 -0.75
N SER A 408 6.32 19.47 -0.95
CA SER A 408 5.77 20.34 0.09
C SER A 408 4.91 19.64 1.15
N THR A 409 4.41 18.42 0.88
CA THR A 409 3.52 17.68 1.78
C THR A 409 3.98 16.23 1.99
N ARG A 410 5.18 15.87 1.51
CA ARG A 410 5.71 14.52 1.69
C ARG A 410 5.98 14.24 3.17
N ASP A 411 5.44 13.14 3.64
CA ASP A 411 5.48 12.71 5.04
C ASP A 411 6.34 11.44 5.18
N PRO A 412 7.11 11.27 6.27
CA PRO A 412 7.95 10.08 6.45
C PRO A 412 7.17 8.77 6.62
N ARG A 413 5.85 8.82 6.80
CA ARG A 413 5.00 7.62 6.75
C ARG A 413 4.95 7.01 5.36
N ILE A 414 4.92 7.89 4.32
CA ILE A 414 4.86 7.49 2.91
C ILE A 414 5.90 8.32 2.16
N PRO A 415 7.20 8.05 2.35
CA PRO A 415 8.28 8.83 1.75
C PRO A 415 8.53 8.38 0.30
N ASP A 416 7.49 8.48 -0.52
CA ASP A 416 7.48 8.02 -1.91
C ASP A 416 8.10 9.02 -2.88
N ASN A 417 8.63 8.53 -4.03
CA ASN A 417 9.05 9.33 -5.18
C ASN A 417 8.96 8.49 -6.46
N ASP A 418 9.14 9.13 -7.62
CA ASP A 418 9.17 8.47 -8.93
C ASP A 418 10.10 7.26 -8.90
N ARG A 419 9.71 6.20 -9.62
CA ARG A 419 10.48 4.95 -9.61
C ARG A 419 10.51 4.25 -10.95
N TRP A 420 11.58 3.51 -11.17
CA TRP A 420 11.71 2.56 -12.25
C TRP A 420 11.63 1.14 -11.72
N PHE A 421 10.96 0.28 -12.48
CA PHE A 421 11.01 -1.17 -12.31
C PHE A 421 11.83 -1.77 -13.43
N THR A 422 12.69 -2.72 -13.08
CA THR A 422 13.31 -3.64 -14.04
C THR A 422 13.00 -5.05 -13.59
N SER A 423 12.52 -5.88 -14.50
CA SER A 423 12.00 -7.19 -14.17
C SER A 423 12.51 -8.25 -15.13
N LEU A 424 12.74 -9.43 -14.59
CA LEU A 424 13.04 -10.65 -15.32
C LEU A 424 12.18 -11.77 -14.77
N GLY A 425 11.79 -12.71 -15.61
CA GLY A 425 10.99 -13.85 -15.19
C GLY A 425 11.13 -15.04 -16.12
N PHE A 426 10.56 -16.15 -15.67
CA PHE A 426 10.45 -17.37 -16.47
C PHE A 426 9.12 -18.06 -16.18
N GLY A 427 8.67 -18.89 -17.11
CA GLY A 427 7.59 -19.86 -16.94
C GLY A 427 8.03 -21.22 -17.47
N TYR A 428 7.74 -22.28 -16.73
CA TYR A 428 8.11 -23.63 -17.10
C TYR A 428 6.94 -24.61 -17.00
N ASP A 429 6.59 -25.23 -18.15
CA ASP A 429 5.52 -26.22 -18.24
C ASP A 429 6.01 -27.57 -17.73
N ILE A 430 5.36 -28.10 -16.70
CA ILE A 430 5.72 -29.35 -16.01
C ILE A 430 5.24 -30.55 -16.83
N LYS A 431 6.17 -31.28 -17.46
CA LYS A 431 5.83 -32.45 -18.29
C LYS A 431 5.06 -33.52 -17.53
N ALA A 432 5.41 -33.75 -16.27
CA ALA A 432 4.81 -34.81 -15.45
C ALA A 432 3.33 -34.52 -15.07
N ILE A 433 2.92 -33.24 -15.14
CA ILE A 433 1.56 -32.79 -14.81
C ILE A 433 1.09 -31.87 -15.94
N PRO A 434 0.46 -32.45 -16.99
CA PRO A 434 -0.05 -31.65 -18.10
C PRO A 434 -1.01 -30.55 -17.61
N GLY A 435 -0.80 -29.31 -18.10
CA GLY A 435 -1.56 -28.14 -17.71
C GLY A 435 -0.99 -27.36 -16.51
N LEU A 436 0.07 -27.88 -15.83
CA LEU A 436 0.75 -27.17 -14.76
C LEU A 436 1.95 -26.38 -15.29
N THR A 437 1.93 -25.08 -15.07
CA THR A 437 3.05 -24.16 -15.30
C THR A 437 3.51 -23.58 -13.96
N ILE A 438 4.82 -23.53 -13.73
CA ILE A 438 5.45 -22.82 -12.62
C ILE A 438 6.14 -21.59 -13.17
N ASP A 439 5.83 -20.45 -12.61
CA ASP A 439 6.44 -19.17 -13.00
C ASP A 439 7.23 -18.58 -11.84
N GLY A 440 8.35 -17.95 -12.18
CA GLY A 440 9.16 -17.18 -11.25
C GLY A 440 9.50 -15.82 -11.83
N ALA A 441 9.57 -14.80 -10.97
CA ALA A 441 9.99 -13.46 -11.37
C ALA A 441 10.81 -12.76 -10.28
N TYR A 442 11.71 -11.90 -10.74
CA TYR A 442 12.44 -10.95 -9.90
C TYR A 442 12.25 -9.54 -10.46
N SER A 443 11.86 -8.63 -9.61
CA SER A 443 11.69 -7.21 -9.95
C SER A 443 12.49 -6.32 -8.99
N ARG A 444 13.26 -5.40 -9.54
CA ARG A 444 14.00 -4.38 -8.81
C ARG A 444 13.36 -3.03 -8.99
N GLN A 445 13.17 -2.30 -7.88
CA GLN A 445 12.64 -0.94 -7.88
C GLN A 445 13.75 0.04 -7.55
N PHE A 446 13.94 1.04 -8.43
CA PHE A 446 14.86 2.15 -8.26
C PHE A 446 14.04 3.41 -7.99
N VAL A 447 13.95 3.78 -6.71
CA VAL A 447 13.17 4.93 -6.26
C VAL A 447 14.07 6.16 -6.23
N LYS A 448 13.63 7.27 -6.81
CA LYS A 448 14.29 8.57 -6.74
C LYS A 448 14.33 9.05 -5.29
N GLU A 449 15.43 9.70 -4.87
CA GLU A 449 15.56 10.24 -3.53
C GLU A 449 14.39 11.17 -3.18
N ALA A 450 13.73 10.93 -2.06
CA ALA A 450 12.56 11.66 -1.60
C ALA A 450 12.97 12.76 -0.61
N LYS A 451 12.82 14.03 -0.99
CA LYS A 451 13.05 15.17 -0.09
C LYS A 451 11.91 15.26 0.92
N LEU A 452 12.25 15.42 2.18
CA LEU A 452 11.33 15.66 3.30
C LEU A 452 11.57 17.06 3.84
N LYS A 453 10.62 17.97 3.61
CA LYS A 453 10.54 19.28 4.24
C LYS A 453 9.18 19.40 4.92
N THR A 454 8.98 18.57 5.94
CA THR A 454 7.68 18.38 6.58
C THR A 454 7.63 19.22 7.85
N VAL A 455 6.55 19.96 8.00
CA VAL A 455 6.23 20.70 9.23
C VAL A 455 5.01 20.05 9.86
N ASN A 456 5.15 19.60 11.10
CA ASN A 456 3.99 19.29 11.92
C ASN A 456 3.30 20.60 12.27
N GLN A 457 2.20 20.85 11.60
CA GLN A 457 1.40 22.05 11.81
C GLN A 457 0.84 22.09 13.23
N ASP A 458 0.30 23.21 13.64
CA ASP A 458 -0.09 23.67 14.97
C ASP A 458 -0.66 22.66 15.97
N ARG A 459 -1.14 21.51 15.51
CA ARG A 459 -1.73 20.46 16.37
C ARG A 459 -0.79 19.30 16.73
N LEU A 460 0.40 19.23 16.13
CA LEU A 460 1.38 18.18 16.40
C LEU A 460 2.68 18.72 16.99
N GLY A 461 2.64 19.91 17.56
CA GLY A 461 3.76 20.48 18.29
C GLY A 461 4.78 21.23 17.44
N GLY A 462 4.45 21.59 16.19
CA GLY A 462 5.27 22.46 15.35
C GLY A 462 6.64 21.89 14.94
N SER A 463 6.93 20.64 15.21
CA SER A 463 8.20 19.99 14.83
C SER A 463 8.41 20.03 13.32
N ARG A 464 9.65 20.19 12.88
CA ARG A 464 10.03 20.26 11.46
C ARG A 464 11.09 19.21 11.11
N LEU A 465 10.98 18.66 9.90
CA LEU A 465 12.00 17.82 9.27
C LEU A 465 12.59 18.54 8.08
N ASP A 466 13.92 18.50 7.96
CA ASP A 466 14.63 18.85 6.74
C ASP A 466 15.64 17.74 6.42
N GLY A 467 15.34 16.99 5.38
CA GLY A 467 16.15 15.84 5.03
C GLY A 467 15.64 15.12 3.79
N LYS A 468 16.04 13.86 3.70
CA LYS A 468 15.74 13.01 2.55
C LYS A 468 15.64 11.54 2.94
N VAL A 469 14.85 10.80 2.20
CA VAL A 469 14.75 9.33 2.29
C VAL A 469 15.25 8.70 1.00
N ASN A 470 16.14 7.73 1.15
CA ASN A 470 16.57 6.85 0.08
C ASN A 470 15.81 5.52 0.24
N ALA A 471 15.05 5.14 -0.79
CA ALA A 471 14.27 3.92 -0.82
C ALA A 471 14.75 2.97 -1.93
N LYS A 472 14.65 1.65 -1.67
CA LYS A 472 14.93 0.59 -2.65
C LYS A 472 13.93 -0.54 -2.43
N GLY A 473 13.42 -1.12 -3.52
CA GLY A 473 12.50 -2.24 -3.49
C GLY A 473 12.99 -3.44 -4.28
N GLU A 474 12.67 -4.62 -3.80
CA GLU A 474 12.89 -5.90 -4.48
C GLU A 474 11.66 -6.76 -4.28
N VAL A 475 11.24 -7.45 -5.35
CA VAL A 475 10.17 -8.43 -5.31
C VAL A 475 10.65 -9.72 -5.94
N VAL A 476 10.45 -10.83 -5.24
CA VAL A 476 10.56 -12.19 -5.77
C VAL A 476 9.15 -12.76 -5.81
N SER A 477 8.70 -13.17 -6.97
CA SER A 477 7.37 -13.73 -7.19
C SER A 477 7.47 -15.18 -7.64
N LEU A 478 6.63 -16.04 -7.08
CA LEU A 478 6.49 -17.44 -7.47
C LEU A 478 5.02 -17.76 -7.66
N SER A 479 4.70 -18.36 -8.80
CA SER A 479 3.31 -18.75 -9.13
C SER A 479 3.23 -20.19 -9.61
N ALA A 480 2.05 -20.77 -9.39
CA ALA A 480 1.62 -22.02 -10.01
C ALA A 480 0.31 -21.78 -10.75
N THR A 481 0.28 -22.10 -12.04
CA THR A 481 -0.90 -22.01 -12.91
C THR A 481 -1.31 -23.41 -13.35
N TYR A 482 -2.56 -23.81 -13.13
CA TYR A 482 -3.09 -25.06 -13.57
C TYR A 482 -4.27 -24.86 -14.51
N SER A 483 -4.12 -25.34 -15.74
CA SER A 483 -5.15 -25.33 -16.79
C SER A 483 -5.79 -26.73 -16.92
N PHE A 484 -7.15 -26.84 -16.90
CA PHE A 484 -7.85 -28.12 -16.87
C PHE A 484 -9.20 -28.11 -17.60
#